data_ac32a40764c0a255056115183b03165f
#
_entry.id   ac32a40764c0a255056115183b03165f
#
_cell.length_a   1.000
_cell.length_b   1.000
_cell.length_c   1.000
_cell.angle_alpha   90.00
_cell.angle_beta   90.00
_cell.angle_gamma   90.00
#
_symmetry.space_group_name_H-M   'P 1'
#
loop_
_entity.id
_entity.type
_entity.pdbx_description
1 polymer ?
#
loop_
_entity_poly.entity_id
_entity_poly.type
_entity_poly.pdbx_seq_one_letter_code
_entity_poly.pdbx_strand_id
1 'polypeptide(L)'
;MNSEYNLHLEVDIRKKLKDFSLDISFEAGRGCLGILGPSGCGKSMTLKSIAGIIRPDQGRIALRYAQGEAAGGRVLYDSALKINEKPQVRRVGYLFQNYALFPGMTVEQNIMVGLKGGRGNVGLRRRRPMSREA
;
A
#
# COMPACT_ATOMS: atom_id res chain seq x y z
N MET A 1 -13.74 16.15 -20.84
CA MET A 1 -12.31 15.94 -21.16
C MET A 1 -11.68 15.24 -19.99
N ASN A 2 -11.52 13.93 -20.09
CA ASN A 2 -10.85 13.15 -19.06
C ASN A 2 -9.33 13.36 -19.21
N SER A 3 -8.77 14.21 -18.35
CA SER A 3 -7.32 14.27 -18.19
C SER A 3 -6.88 12.94 -17.56
N GLU A 4 -6.55 11.98 -18.39
CA GLU A 4 -6.04 10.70 -17.93
C GLU A 4 -4.62 10.91 -17.40
N TYR A 5 -4.51 11.07 -16.06
CA TYR A 5 -3.22 11.00 -15.40
C TYR A 5 -2.62 9.62 -15.63
N ASN A 6 -1.59 9.56 -16.42
CA ASN A 6 -0.86 8.32 -16.67
C ASN A 6 0.06 8.09 -15.46
N LEU A 7 -0.47 7.36 -14.46
CA LEU A 7 0.26 7.03 -13.25
C LEU A 7 1.14 5.81 -13.50
N HIS A 8 2.44 5.93 -13.26
CA HIS A 8 3.41 4.86 -13.30
C HIS A 8 4.07 4.67 -11.94
N LEU A 9 4.14 3.43 -11.49
CA LEU A 9 4.93 3.02 -10.33
C LEU A 9 6.27 2.50 -10.82
N GLU A 10 7.35 3.10 -10.35
CA GLU A 10 8.71 2.61 -10.55
C GLU A 10 9.23 1.99 -9.26
N VAL A 11 9.76 0.80 -9.36
CA VAL A 11 10.36 0.03 -8.26
C VAL A 11 11.72 -0.46 -8.70
N ASP A 12 12.76 -0.07 -7.98
CA ASP A 12 14.12 -0.61 -8.09
C ASP A 12 14.65 -0.71 -6.66
N ILE A 13 14.62 -1.89 -6.08
CA ILE A 13 14.96 -2.09 -4.68
C ILE A 13 15.81 -3.33 -4.46
N ARG A 14 16.69 -3.23 -3.47
CA ARG A 14 17.48 -4.32 -2.95
C ARG A 14 17.28 -4.45 -1.44
N LYS A 15 17.18 -5.69 -1.00
CA LYS A 15 17.12 -6.01 0.43
C LYS A 15 17.85 -7.31 0.72
N LYS A 16 18.84 -7.24 1.59
CA LYS A 16 19.59 -8.41 2.04
C LYS A 16 18.93 -9.00 3.29
N LEU A 17 18.71 -10.27 3.27
CA LEU A 17 18.25 -11.09 4.39
C LEU A 17 19.33 -12.12 4.72
N LYS A 18 19.15 -12.85 5.83
CA LYS A 18 20.13 -13.82 6.28
C LYS A 18 20.46 -14.86 5.22
N ASP A 19 19.44 -15.42 4.56
CA ASP A 19 19.58 -16.54 3.61
C ASP A 19 19.09 -16.20 2.20
N PHE A 20 18.71 -14.95 1.96
CA PHE A 20 18.08 -14.52 0.71
C PHE A 20 18.39 -13.04 0.43
N SER A 21 18.60 -12.70 -0.84
CA SER A 21 18.74 -11.32 -1.28
C SER A 21 17.64 -11.01 -2.31
N LEU A 22 16.82 -10.04 -1.99
CA LEU A 22 15.86 -9.46 -2.94
C LEU A 22 16.58 -8.42 -3.79
N ASP A 23 16.54 -8.58 -5.10
CA ASP A 23 16.96 -7.58 -6.08
C ASP A 23 15.91 -7.56 -7.18
N ILE A 24 15.10 -6.51 -7.23
CA ILE A 24 13.95 -6.42 -8.13
C ILE A 24 13.82 -5.02 -8.70
N SER A 25 13.61 -4.98 -10.02
CA SER A 25 13.35 -3.75 -10.75
C SER A 25 12.20 -3.97 -11.74
N PHE A 26 11.19 -3.09 -11.70
CA PHE A 26 10.08 -3.09 -12.65
C PHE A 26 9.33 -1.75 -12.66
N GLU A 27 8.55 -1.57 -13.71
CA GLU A 27 7.59 -0.49 -13.83
C GLU A 27 6.18 -1.04 -13.97
N ALA A 28 5.20 -0.39 -13.36
CA ALA A 28 3.80 -0.73 -13.48
C ALA A 28 3.00 0.53 -13.82
N GLY A 29 2.28 0.48 -14.94
CA GLY A 29 1.34 1.52 -15.33
C GLY A 29 -0.06 1.28 -14.76
N ARG A 30 -1.06 1.87 -15.41
CA ARG A 30 -2.48 1.62 -15.11
C ARG A 30 -2.84 0.17 -15.42
N GLY A 31 -3.61 -0.43 -14.57
CA GLY A 31 -4.10 -1.80 -14.76
C GLY A 31 -3.62 -2.74 -13.65
N CYS A 32 -3.51 -4.01 -13.99
CA CYS A 32 -3.11 -5.06 -13.06
C CYS A 32 -1.75 -5.63 -13.47
N LEU A 33 -0.79 -5.59 -12.55
CA LEU A 33 0.49 -6.25 -12.69
C LEU A 33 0.53 -7.51 -11.82
N GLY A 34 0.78 -8.66 -12.41
CA GLY A 34 0.99 -9.92 -11.69
C GLY A 34 2.46 -10.17 -11.37
N ILE A 35 2.78 -10.45 -10.11
CA ILE A 35 4.10 -10.88 -9.67
C ILE A 35 4.05 -12.39 -9.44
N LEU A 36 4.75 -13.15 -10.28
CA LEU A 36 4.77 -14.62 -10.24
C LEU A 36 6.14 -15.11 -9.75
N GLY A 37 6.14 -16.26 -9.11
CA GLY A 37 7.35 -16.92 -8.64
C GLY A 37 7.08 -17.94 -7.55
N PRO A 38 8.06 -18.81 -7.24
CA PRO A 38 7.93 -19.81 -6.19
C PRO A 38 7.74 -19.20 -4.80
N SER A 39 7.33 -20.02 -3.85
CA SER A 39 7.23 -19.59 -2.44
C SER A 39 8.61 -19.15 -1.94
N GLY A 40 8.65 -18.06 -1.19
CA GLY A 40 9.89 -17.51 -0.62
C GLY A 40 10.76 -16.68 -1.57
N CYS A 41 10.36 -16.45 -2.82
CA CYS A 41 11.15 -15.65 -3.78
C CYS A 41 11.06 -14.12 -3.58
N GLY A 42 10.37 -13.65 -2.54
CA GLY A 42 10.33 -12.21 -2.20
C GLY A 42 9.09 -11.44 -2.64
N LYS A 43 8.06 -12.09 -3.25
CA LYS A 43 6.83 -11.40 -3.70
C LYS A 43 6.17 -10.55 -2.62
N SER A 44 5.91 -11.14 -1.46
CA SER A 44 5.29 -10.42 -0.33
C SER A 44 6.19 -9.33 0.21
N MET A 45 7.50 -9.50 0.16
CA MET A 45 8.46 -8.50 0.59
C MET A 45 8.47 -7.29 -0.34
N THR A 46 8.41 -7.51 -1.64
CA THR A 46 8.27 -6.46 -2.65
C THR A 46 7.02 -5.61 -2.39
N LEU A 47 5.86 -6.26 -2.25
CA LEU A 47 4.61 -5.56 -1.98
C LEU A 47 4.63 -4.80 -0.65
N LYS A 48 5.20 -5.40 0.41
CA LYS A 48 5.38 -4.74 1.72
C LYS A 48 6.34 -3.56 1.64
N SER A 49 7.35 -3.62 0.79
CA SER A 49 8.28 -2.51 0.56
C SER A 49 7.58 -1.34 -0.14
N ILE A 50 6.75 -1.60 -1.15
CA ILE A 50 5.94 -0.59 -1.82
C ILE A 50 4.97 0.08 -0.84
N ALA A 51 4.31 -0.71 0.01
CA ALA A 51 3.41 -0.20 1.03
C ALA A 51 4.11 0.54 2.19
N GLY A 52 5.45 0.44 2.30
CA GLY A 52 6.24 1.06 3.36
C GLY A 52 6.25 0.29 4.69
N ILE A 53 5.73 -0.94 4.70
CA ILE A 53 5.73 -1.83 5.88
C ILE A 53 7.14 -2.36 6.14
N ILE A 54 7.88 -2.65 5.07
CA ILE A 54 9.29 -3.07 5.13
C ILE A 54 10.13 -1.99 4.44
N ARG A 55 11.24 -1.64 5.04
CA ARG A 55 12.23 -0.74 4.44
C ARG A 55 13.23 -1.54 3.63
N PRO A 56 13.40 -1.26 2.32
CA PRO A 56 14.52 -1.77 1.55
C PRO A 56 15.87 -1.27 2.11
N ASP A 57 16.97 -1.93 1.75
CA ASP A 57 18.30 -1.49 2.12
C ASP A 57 18.85 -0.46 1.13
N GLN A 58 18.54 -0.66 -0.16
CA GLN A 58 18.96 0.23 -1.24
C GLN A 58 17.86 0.34 -2.29
N GLY A 59 17.94 1.41 -3.09
CA GLY A 59 17.13 1.61 -4.26
C GLY A 59 16.10 2.72 -4.11
N ARG A 60 15.08 2.66 -4.98
CA ARG A 60 14.07 3.71 -5.09
C ARG A 60 12.68 3.12 -5.39
N ILE A 61 11.67 3.76 -4.84
CA ILE A 61 10.26 3.54 -5.18
C ILE A 61 9.63 4.90 -5.44
N ALA A 62 9.07 5.09 -6.63
CA ALA A 62 8.47 6.36 -7.01
C ALA A 62 7.17 6.18 -7.80
N LEU A 63 6.27 7.13 -7.64
CA LEU A 63 5.10 7.30 -8.47
C LEU A 63 5.38 8.44 -9.45
N ARG A 64 5.22 8.20 -10.75
CA ARG A 64 5.31 9.22 -11.78
C ARG A 64 3.95 9.51 -12.39
N TYR A 65 3.69 10.76 -12.62
CA TYR A 65 2.52 11.24 -13.34
C TYR A 65 3.00 11.78 -14.68
N ALA A 66 2.67 11.10 -15.77
CA ALA A 66 2.96 11.58 -17.10
C ALA A 66 1.73 12.32 -17.64
N GLN A 67 1.80 13.65 -17.67
CA GLN A 67 0.87 14.48 -18.42
C GLN A 67 1.63 15.67 -19.04
N GLY A 68 1.74 15.67 -20.38
CA GLY A 68 2.24 16.80 -21.16
C GLY A 68 3.60 17.33 -20.68
N GLU A 69 3.75 18.65 -20.67
CA GLU A 69 4.97 19.35 -20.22
C GLU A 69 5.14 19.34 -18.68
N ALA A 70 4.12 18.94 -17.92
CA ALA A 70 4.15 18.87 -16.46
C ALA A 70 4.37 17.43 -15.97
N ALA A 71 5.53 16.87 -16.24
CA ALA A 71 5.94 15.61 -15.61
C ALA A 71 6.16 15.83 -14.12
N GLY A 72 5.25 15.31 -13.30
CA GLY A 72 5.33 15.32 -11.84
C GLY A 72 5.55 13.93 -11.30
N GLY A 73 6.05 13.83 -10.08
CA GLY A 73 6.24 12.53 -9.44
C GLY A 73 6.35 12.66 -7.93
N ARG A 74 6.18 11.54 -7.25
CA ARG A 74 6.33 11.44 -5.80
C ARG A 74 7.25 10.28 -5.46
N VAL A 75 8.28 10.56 -4.71
CA VAL A 75 9.23 9.55 -4.24
C VAL A 75 8.72 9.00 -2.90
N LEU A 76 8.42 7.71 -2.86
CA LEU A 76 7.98 7.02 -1.64
C LEU A 76 9.14 6.51 -0.81
N TYR A 77 10.20 6.08 -1.48
CA TYR A 77 11.44 5.61 -0.89
C TYR A 77 12.62 5.94 -1.81
N ASP A 78 13.71 6.41 -1.24
CA ASP A 78 14.98 6.61 -1.94
C ASP A 78 16.13 6.52 -0.93
N SER A 79 17.00 5.53 -1.10
CA SER A 79 18.11 5.30 -0.19
C SER A 79 19.20 6.37 -0.30
N ALA A 80 19.43 6.91 -1.49
CA ALA A 80 20.43 7.94 -1.73
C ALA A 80 20.01 9.30 -1.18
N LEU A 81 18.74 9.65 -1.37
CA LEU A 81 18.14 10.89 -0.86
C LEU A 81 17.67 10.78 0.59
N LYS A 82 17.80 9.60 1.22
CA LYS A 82 17.31 9.31 2.59
C LYS A 82 15.81 9.55 2.77
N ILE A 83 15.04 9.37 1.71
CA ILE A 83 13.58 9.47 1.74
C ILE A 83 13.00 8.12 2.12
N ASN A 84 12.11 8.09 3.10
CA ASN A 84 11.32 6.92 3.46
C ASN A 84 9.98 7.37 4.03
N GLU A 85 9.00 7.52 3.15
CA GLU A 85 7.66 7.91 3.57
C GLU A 85 7.00 6.81 4.41
N LYS A 86 6.35 7.22 5.50
CA LYS A 86 5.60 6.30 6.36
C LYS A 86 4.41 5.71 5.59
N PRO A 87 3.98 4.46 5.89
CA PRO A 87 2.86 3.80 5.21
C PRO A 87 1.60 4.66 5.16
N GLN A 88 1.27 5.35 6.26
CA GLN A 88 0.08 6.19 6.38
C GLN A 88 0.07 7.38 5.39
N VAL A 89 1.24 7.81 4.96
CA VAL A 89 1.40 8.95 4.05
C VAL A 89 1.41 8.51 2.60
N ARG A 90 1.85 7.27 2.32
CA ARG A 90 2.00 6.76 0.94
C ARG A 90 0.70 6.67 0.15
N ARG A 91 -0.44 6.60 0.82
CA ARG A 91 -1.78 6.41 0.21
C ARG A 91 -1.84 5.15 -0.66
N VAL A 92 -1.18 4.10 -0.22
CA VAL A 92 -1.17 2.77 -0.84
C VAL A 92 -2.05 1.84 -0.03
N GLY A 93 -3.01 1.20 -0.66
CA GLY A 93 -3.77 0.11 -0.04
C GLY A 93 -2.95 -1.18 -0.07
N TYR A 94 -2.85 -1.87 1.04
CA TYR A 94 -2.20 -3.17 1.15
C TYR A 94 -3.17 -4.20 1.72
N LEU A 95 -3.46 -5.23 0.93
CA LEU A 95 -4.28 -6.36 1.39
C LEU A 95 -3.36 -7.45 1.92
N PHE A 96 -3.46 -7.72 3.24
CA PHE A 96 -2.72 -8.81 3.87
C PHE A 96 -3.26 -10.18 3.44
N GLN A 97 -2.40 -11.19 3.42
CA GLN A 97 -2.76 -12.54 3.04
C GLN A 97 -3.83 -13.15 3.97
N ASN A 98 -3.87 -12.75 5.22
CA ASN A 98 -4.87 -13.12 6.23
C ASN A 98 -6.00 -12.09 6.36
N TYR A 99 -6.16 -11.23 5.36
CA TYR A 99 -7.15 -10.13 5.30
C TYR A 99 -7.04 -9.08 6.41
N ALA A 100 -6.26 -9.31 7.47
CA ALA A 100 -6.01 -8.39 8.60
C ALA A 100 -7.29 -7.77 9.18
N LEU A 101 -8.35 -8.56 9.32
CA LEU A 101 -9.60 -8.11 9.93
C LEU A 101 -9.41 -7.88 11.44
N PHE A 102 -10.07 -6.87 11.97
CA PHE A 102 -10.09 -6.60 13.40
C PHE A 102 -11.13 -7.49 14.08
N PRO A 103 -10.71 -8.49 14.90
CA PRO A 103 -11.62 -9.51 15.45
C PRO A 103 -12.72 -8.97 16.36
N GLY A 104 -12.47 -7.83 17.01
CA GLY A 104 -13.43 -7.16 17.89
C GLY A 104 -14.40 -6.22 17.19
N MET A 105 -14.39 -6.18 15.85
CA MET A 105 -15.22 -5.29 15.06
C MET A 105 -16.19 -6.07 14.19
N THR A 106 -17.37 -5.49 13.94
CA THR A 106 -18.33 -6.01 12.96
C THR A 106 -17.79 -5.84 11.53
N VAL A 107 -18.42 -6.50 10.55
CA VAL A 107 -18.10 -6.34 9.13
C VAL A 107 -18.18 -4.87 8.71
N GLU A 108 -19.27 -4.19 9.07
CA GLU A 108 -19.47 -2.77 8.80
C GLU A 108 -18.32 -1.92 9.39
N GLN A 109 -17.93 -2.18 10.64
CA GLN A 109 -16.85 -1.45 11.29
C GLN A 109 -15.49 -1.69 10.64
N ASN A 110 -15.21 -2.92 10.20
CA ASN A 110 -13.99 -3.26 9.46
C ASN A 110 -13.93 -2.51 8.12
N ILE A 111 -15.03 -2.39 7.41
CA ILE A 111 -15.12 -1.62 6.16
C ILE A 111 -14.92 -0.12 6.45
N MET A 112 -15.58 0.40 7.47
CA MET A 112 -15.57 1.82 7.81
C MET A 112 -14.25 2.32 8.40
N VAL A 113 -13.42 1.44 8.94
CA VAL A 113 -12.12 1.81 9.54
C VAL A 113 -11.21 2.53 8.54
N GLY A 114 -11.19 2.07 7.29
CA GLY A 114 -10.40 2.69 6.23
C GLY A 114 -10.91 4.04 5.75
N LEU A 115 -12.18 4.34 5.98
CA LEU A 115 -12.82 5.59 5.58
C LEU A 115 -12.63 6.72 6.60
N LYS A 116 -12.21 6.41 7.82
CA LYS A 116 -12.04 7.38 8.92
C LYS A 116 -10.76 8.22 8.85
N GLY A 117 -9.98 8.11 7.81
CA GLY A 117 -8.81 8.98 7.57
C GLY A 117 -9.14 10.43 7.18
N GLY A 118 -10.42 10.78 7.03
CA GLY A 118 -10.92 12.14 6.87
C GLY A 118 -11.79 12.48 8.07
N ARG A 119 -11.51 13.60 8.74
CA ARG A 119 -12.25 14.18 9.86
C ARG A 119 -13.76 13.94 9.75
N GLY A 120 -14.27 12.99 10.48
CA GLY A 120 -15.70 12.72 10.57
C GLY A 120 -15.99 11.85 11.77
N ASN A 121 -16.51 12.46 12.82
CA ASN A 121 -16.99 11.83 14.04
C ASN A 121 -18.18 10.93 13.69
N VAL A 122 -17.92 9.68 13.33
CA VAL A 122 -19.00 8.69 13.23
C VAL A 122 -19.30 8.22 14.64
N GLY A 123 -20.29 8.87 15.25
CA GLY A 123 -20.85 8.44 16.53
C GLY A 123 -21.25 6.98 16.44
N LEU A 124 -20.56 6.15 17.21
CA LEU A 124 -20.98 4.78 17.48
C LEU A 124 -22.34 4.82 18.18
N ARG A 125 -23.43 4.81 17.43
CA ARG A 125 -24.74 4.47 17.98
C ARG A 125 -24.63 3.01 18.41
N ARG A 126 -24.44 2.77 19.71
CA ARG A 126 -24.73 1.48 20.33
C ARG A 126 -26.18 1.13 19.99
N ARG A 127 -26.40 0.19 19.06
CA ARG A 127 -27.70 -0.47 18.94
C ARG A 127 -27.91 -1.23 20.26
N ARG A 128 -28.96 -0.88 20.98
CA ARG A 128 -29.46 -1.67 22.11
C ARG A 128 -29.69 -3.10 21.62
N PRO A 129 -29.31 -4.13 22.39
CA PRO A 129 -29.71 -5.48 22.05
C PRO A 129 -31.23 -5.53 22.03
N MET A 130 -31.80 -6.10 20.97
CA MET A 130 -33.21 -6.40 20.90
C MET A 130 -33.52 -7.38 22.05
N SER A 131 -34.34 -6.93 23.01
CA SER A 131 -34.95 -7.80 24.02
C SER A 131 -35.71 -8.90 23.27
N ARG A 132 -35.33 -10.15 23.49
CA ARG A 132 -36.20 -11.28 23.17
C ARG A 132 -37.38 -11.18 24.09
N GLU A 133 -38.53 -10.80 23.58
CA GLU A 133 -39.79 -11.09 24.24
C GLU A 133 -40.15 -12.54 24.01
N ALA A 134 -40.52 -13.16 25.10
CA ALA A 134 -40.92 -14.55 25.20
C ALA A 134 -42.26 -14.82 24.50
#